data_3cee81a1d83ad905edeb174a707094e3
#
_entry.id   3cee81a1d83ad905edeb174a707094e3
#
_cell.length_a   1.000
_cell.length_b   1.000
_cell.length_c   1.000
_cell.angle_alpha   90.00
_cell.angle_beta   90.00
_cell.angle_gamma   90.00
#
_symmetry.space_group_name_H-M   'P 1'
#
loop_
_entity.id
_entity.type
_entity.pdbx_description
1 polymer ?
#
loop_
_entity_poly.entity_id
_entity_poly.type
_entity_poly.pdbx_seq_one_letter_code
_entity_poly.pdbx_strand_id
1 'polypeptide(L)'
;MTTVTSCAAGNLREQILSAAASCFRERGIKATTMQEIAKRAGISVGNFYNYFDGKDAIIDEFAQREVARLAREIDEIVNGRVSLEEQQRQFCDSLRKQLEVQRVRVKIEIIEEAARNGSMGDIVKRSDAQVRELIKKMHRSRASADVSDEEIEVMVEMDMALVDAAWRFG
;
A
#
# COMPACT_ATOMS: atom_id res chain seq x y z
N MET A 1 31.02 15.69 -8.76
CA MET A 1 31.10 14.21 -8.67
C MET A 1 30.03 13.63 -7.72
N THR A 2 28.76 14.05 -7.83
CA THR A 2 27.71 13.73 -6.81
C THR A 2 26.47 13.00 -7.37
N THR A 3 26.43 12.72 -8.66
CA THR A 3 25.23 12.17 -9.35
C THR A 3 25.20 10.63 -9.44
N VAL A 4 26.34 9.95 -9.34
CA VAL A 4 26.43 8.49 -9.52
C VAL A 4 25.98 7.74 -8.26
N THR A 5 26.19 8.29 -7.07
CA THR A 5 25.87 7.65 -5.78
C THR A 5 24.35 7.61 -5.53
N SER A 6 23.60 8.61 -5.98
CA SER A 6 22.14 8.69 -5.79
C SER A 6 21.38 7.67 -6.65
N CYS A 7 21.82 7.42 -7.87
CA CYS A 7 21.18 6.46 -8.77
C CYS A 7 21.41 5.00 -8.33
N ALA A 8 22.60 4.69 -7.81
CA ALA A 8 22.94 3.36 -7.30
C ALA A 8 22.20 3.05 -5.98
N ALA A 9 22.03 4.04 -5.10
CA ALA A 9 21.30 3.90 -3.83
C ALA A 9 19.80 3.69 -4.06
N GLY A 10 19.19 4.38 -5.03
CA GLY A 10 17.80 4.17 -5.44
C GLY A 10 17.56 2.76 -5.97
N ASN A 11 18.48 2.24 -6.79
CA ASN A 11 18.39 0.89 -7.33
C ASN A 11 18.50 -0.17 -6.21
N LEU A 12 19.38 0.01 -5.22
CA LEU A 12 19.54 -0.96 -4.13
C LEU A 12 18.34 -0.95 -3.17
N ARG A 13 17.75 0.21 -2.90
CA ARG A 13 16.50 0.32 -2.12
C ARG A 13 15.36 -0.46 -2.80
N GLU A 14 15.19 -0.31 -4.12
CA GLU A 14 14.20 -1.08 -4.89
C GLU A 14 14.49 -2.59 -4.86
N GLN A 15 15.75 -2.98 -4.95
CA GLN A 15 16.18 -4.37 -4.88
C GLN A 15 15.83 -5.00 -3.52
N ILE A 16 16.05 -4.27 -2.41
CA ILE A 16 15.65 -4.70 -1.07
C ILE A 16 14.13 -4.87 -0.96
N LEU A 17 13.36 -3.90 -1.45
CA LEU A 17 11.89 -3.95 -1.42
C LEU A 17 11.36 -5.12 -2.25
N SER A 18 11.90 -5.37 -3.43
CA SER A 18 11.53 -6.51 -4.28
C SER A 18 11.83 -7.84 -3.57
N ALA A 19 13.00 -7.96 -2.93
CA ALA A 19 13.37 -9.12 -2.16
C ALA A 19 12.43 -9.33 -0.95
N ALA A 20 12.12 -8.25 -0.21
CA ALA A 20 11.19 -8.30 0.92
C ALA A 20 9.79 -8.72 0.49
N ALA A 21 9.25 -8.14 -0.59
CA ALA A 21 7.94 -8.53 -1.13
C ALA A 21 7.88 -10.02 -1.49
N SER A 22 8.96 -10.56 -2.06
CA SER A 22 9.05 -12.00 -2.38
C SER A 22 9.09 -12.86 -1.12
N CYS A 23 9.90 -12.48 -0.12
CA CYS A 23 9.97 -13.20 1.16
C CYS A 23 8.63 -13.19 1.89
N PHE A 24 7.96 -12.04 1.96
CA PHE A 24 6.66 -11.92 2.62
C PHE A 24 5.57 -12.75 1.93
N ARG A 25 5.55 -12.79 0.60
CA ARG A 25 4.60 -13.64 -0.14
C ARG A 25 4.84 -15.13 0.10
N GLU A 26 6.10 -15.57 0.14
CA GLU A 26 6.44 -16.99 0.29
C GLU A 26 6.24 -17.50 1.72
N ARG A 27 6.61 -16.71 2.72
CA ARG A 27 6.72 -17.15 4.12
C ARG A 27 5.83 -16.41 5.10
N GLY A 28 5.29 -15.25 4.69
CA GLY A 28 4.63 -14.30 5.60
C GLY A 28 5.65 -13.37 6.28
N ILE A 29 5.13 -12.33 6.91
CA ILE A 29 5.93 -11.29 7.57
C ILE A 29 6.61 -11.82 8.83
N LYS A 30 5.87 -12.60 9.65
CA LYS A 30 6.38 -13.13 10.92
C LYS A 30 7.59 -14.03 10.74
N ALA A 31 7.52 -14.96 9.78
CA ALA A 31 8.58 -15.92 9.52
C ALA A 31 9.76 -15.36 8.73
N THR A 32 9.63 -14.20 8.11
CA THR A 32 10.70 -13.56 7.33
C THR A 32 11.66 -12.82 8.25
N THR A 33 12.96 -13.04 8.06
CA THR A 33 14.05 -12.35 8.78
C THR A 33 14.74 -11.31 7.90
N MET A 34 15.40 -10.32 8.50
CA MET A 34 16.23 -9.33 7.80
C MET A 34 17.38 -9.99 7.04
N GLN A 35 17.95 -11.07 7.60
CA GLN A 35 19.02 -11.84 6.97
C GLN A 35 18.55 -12.49 5.66
N GLU A 36 17.35 -13.05 5.64
CA GLU A 36 16.77 -13.64 4.43
C GLU A 36 16.51 -12.60 3.35
N ILE A 37 15.98 -11.43 3.73
CA ILE A 37 15.76 -10.32 2.79
C ILE A 37 17.11 -9.85 2.23
N ALA A 38 18.11 -9.59 3.08
CA ALA A 38 19.44 -9.17 2.68
C ALA A 38 20.10 -10.18 1.74
N LYS A 39 20.04 -11.49 2.09
CA LYS A 39 20.55 -12.57 1.26
C LYS A 39 19.88 -12.61 -0.11
N ARG A 40 18.54 -12.48 -0.16
CA ARG A 40 17.79 -12.46 -1.42
C ARG A 40 18.08 -11.21 -2.26
N ALA A 41 18.31 -10.07 -1.60
CA ALA A 41 18.76 -8.84 -2.25
C ALA A 41 20.24 -8.85 -2.65
N GLY A 42 21.00 -9.89 -2.35
CA GLY A 42 22.42 -10.01 -2.70
C GLY A 42 23.33 -9.03 -1.94
N ILE A 43 22.95 -8.63 -0.71
CA ILE A 43 23.70 -7.68 0.13
C ILE A 43 23.99 -8.25 1.51
N SER A 44 24.95 -7.63 2.21
CA SER A 44 25.17 -7.94 3.63
C SER A 44 24.04 -7.37 4.50
N VAL A 45 23.81 -8.02 5.65
CA VAL A 45 22.84 -7.55 6.65
C VAL A 45 23.21 -6.15 7.18
N GLY A 46 24.51 -5.86 7.35
CA GLY A 46 24.97 -4.52 7.72
C GLY A 46 24.60 -3.45 6.68
N ASN A 47 24.74 -3.79 5.39
CA ASN A 47 24.33 -2.88 4.32
C ASN A 47 22.80 -2.71 4.24
N PHE A 48 22.01 -3.75 4.56
CA PHE A 48 20.56 -3.65 4.67
C PHE A 48 20.12 -2.58 5.65
N TYR A 49 20.73 -2.55 6.86
CA TYR A 49 20.38 -1.57 7.90
C TYR A 49 20.71 -0.11 7.55
N ASN A 50 21.53 0.14 6.50
CA ASN A 50 21.72 1.50 5.96
C ASN A 50 20.49 2.02 5.22
N TYR A 51 19.53 1.15 4.87
CA TYR A 51 18.32 1.48 4.09
C TYR A 51 17.03 1.34 4.87
N PHE A 52 16.95 0.35 5.77
CA PHE A 52 15.75 0.04 6.53
C PHE A 52 16.09 -0.40 7.94
N ASP A 53 15.50 0.23 8.95
CA ASP A 53 15.71 -0.11 10.36
C ASP A 53 15.06 -1.45 10.76
N GLY A 54 14.14 -1.97 9.95
CA GLY A 54 13.45 -3.22 10.22
C GLY A 54 12.30 -3.50 9.25
N LYS A 55 11.50 -4.52 9.57
CA LYS A 55 10.33 -4.90 8.77
C LYS A 55 9.27 -3.81 8.73
N ASP A 56 9.06 -3.11 9.84
CA ASP A 56 8.07 -2.03 9.95
C ASP A 56 8.38 -0.92 8.95
N ALA A 57 9.66 -0.54 8.81
CA ALA A 57 10.08 0.46 7.83
C ALA A 57 9.84 0.02 6.37
N ILE A 58 9.99 -1.27 6.07
CA ILE A 58 9.67 -1.83 4.75
C ILE A 58 8.16 -1.79 4.51
N ILE A 59 7.37 -2.16 5.51
CA ILE A 59 5.91 -2.18 5.41
C ILE A 59 5.37 -0.75 5.26
N ASP A 60 5.93 0.20 6.00
CA ASP A 60 5.59 1.63 5.84
C ASP A 60 5.88 2.11 4.40
N GLU A 61 7.03 1.78 3.86
CA GLU A 61 7.37 2.12 2.48
C GLU A 61 6.38 1.52 1.47
N PHE A 62 5.98 0.25 1.64
CA PHE A 62 4.95 -0.36 0.80
C PHE A 62 3.60 0.34 0.93
N ALA A 63 3.19 0.68 2.15
CA ALA A 63 1.95 1.39 2.40
C ALA A 63 1.95 2.79 1.75
N GLN A 64 3.04 3.55 1.89
CA GLN A 64 3.19 4.86 1.26
C GLN A 64 3.18 4.79 -0.28
N ARG A 65 3.80 3.78 -0.86
CA ARG A 65 3.77 3.56 -2.33
C ARG A 65 2.37 3.24 -2.83
N GLU A 66 1.62 2.45 -2.08
CA GLU A 66 0.25 2.11 -2.44
C GLU A 66 -0.67 3.33 -2.35
N VAL A 67 -0.55 4.14 -1.29
CA VAL A 67 -1.25 5.42 -1.15
C VAL A 67 -0.90 6.37 -2.31
N ALA A 68 0.39 6.49 -2.64
CA ALA A 68 0.84 7.35 -3.75
C ALA A 68 0.33 6.84 -5.13
N ARG A 69 0.22 5.52 -5.32
CA ARG A 69 -0.39 4.93 -6.51
C ARG A 69 -1.86 5.30 -6.61
N LEU A 70 -2.61 5.09 -5.54
CA LEU A 70 -4.03 5.43 -5.46
C LEU A 70 -4.27 6.93 -5.68
N ALA A 71 -3.42 7.78 -5.11
CA ALA A 71 -3.50 9.22 -5.31
C ALA A 71 -3.38 9.62 -6.79
N ARG A 72 -2.48 8.99 -7.53
CA ARG A 72 -2.33 9.24 -8.98
C ARG A 72 -3.56 8.76 -9.75
N GLU A 73 -4.06 7.56 -9.46
CA GLU A 73 -5.26 7.01 -10.10
C GLU A 73 -6.49 7.92 -9.88
N ILE A 74 -6.67 8.37 -8.64
CA ILE A 74 -7.76 9.31 -8.30
C ILE A 74 -7.56 10.65 -9.01
N ASP A 75 -6.34 11.16 -9.09
CA ASP A 75 -6.07 12.42 -9.80
C ASP A 75 -6.37 12.32 -11.30
N GLU A 76 -6.08 11.19 -11.93
CA GLU A 76 -6.45 10.92 -13.32
C GLU A 76 -7.98 10.88 -13.52
N ILE A 77 -8.69 10.29 -12.57
CA ILE A 77 -10.16 10.23 -12.54
C ILE A 77 -10.75 11.63 -12.37
N VAL A 78 -10.29 12.38 -11.38
CA VAL A 78 -10.78 13.73 -11.05
C VAL A 78 -10.54 14.70 -12.20
N ASN A 79 -9.42 14.58 -12.90
CA ASN A 79 -9.08 15.41 -14.05
C ASN A 79 -9.71 14.94 -15.38
N GLY A 80 -10.58 13.94 -15.35
CA GLY A 80 -11.29 13.44 -16.55
C GLY A 80 -10.39 12.80 -17.60
N ARG A 81 -9.19 12.35 -17.22
CA ARG A 81 -8.21 11.74 -18.13
C ARG A 81 -8.52 10.30 -18.48
N VAL A 82 -9.43 9.68 -17.74
CA VAL A 82 -9.80 8.27 -17.87
C VAL A 82 -11.31 8.13 -18.07
N SER A 83 -11.73 7.37 -19.10
CA SER A 83 -13.15 7.11 -19.35
C SER A 83 -13.76 6.25 -18.25
N LEU A 84 -15.10 6.28 -18.12
CA LEU A 84 -15.81 5.48 -17.12
C LEU A 84 -15.56 3.97 -17.30
N GLU A 85 -15.52 3.49 -18.54
CA GLU A 85 -15.23 2.09 -18.86
C GLU A 85 -13.80 1.69 -18.40
N GLU A 86 -12.84 2.56 -18.65
CA GLU A 86 -11.46 2.33 -18.20
C GLU A 86 -11.34 2.35 -16.67
N GLN A 87 -12.04 3.24 -16.00
CA GLN A 87 -12.10 3.28 -14.53
C GLN A 87 -12.66 1.98 -13.96
N GLN A 88 -13.77 1.47 -14.54
CA GLN A 88 -14.38 0.20 -14.11
C GLN A 88 -13.42 -0.97 -14.33
N ARG A 89 -12.73 -1.03 -15.46
CA ARG A 89 -11.76 -2.06 -15.77
C ARG A 89 -10.59 -2.03 -14.78
N GLN A 90 -10.01 -0.86 -14.54
CA GLN A 90 -8.91 -0.67 -13.58
C GLN A 90 -9.33 -1.06 -12.16
N PHE A 91 -10.54 -0.72 -11.76
CA PHE A 91 -11.09 -1.12 -10.47
C PHE A 91 -11.23 -2.64 -10.35
N CYS A 92 -11.81 -3.32 -11.35
CA CYS A 92 -11.92 -4.77 -11.35
C CYS A 92 -10.55 -5.47 -11.34
N ASP A 93 -9.58 -4.96 -12.11
CA ASP A 93 -8.22 -5.50 -12.14
C ASP A 93 -7.47 -5.26 -10.81
N SER A 94 -7.71 -4.12 -10.18
CA SER A 94 -7.17 -3.83 -8.84
C SER A 94 -7.74 -4.80 -7.80
N LEU A 95 -9.06 -5.01 -7.80
CA LEU A 95 -9.71 -5.99 -6.91
C LEU A 95 -9.17 -7.40 -7.11
N ARG A 96 -9.06 -7.87 -8.36
CA ARG A 96 -8.50 -9.20 -8.66
C ARG A 96 -7.10 -9.37 -8.09
N LYS A 97 -6.21 -8.38 -8.28
CA LYS A 97 -4.86 -8.39 -7.73
C LYS A 97 -4.84 -8.39 -6.22
N GLN A 98 -5.80 -7.71 -5.60
CA GLN A 98 -5.91 -7.65 -4.15
C GLN A 98 -6.42 -8.97 -3.55
N LEU A 99 -7.28 -9.69 -4.26
CA LEU A 99 -7.85 -10.98 -3.84
C LEU A 99 -6.89 -12.18 -4.04
N GLU A 100 -5.66 -11.97 -4.53
CA GLU A 100 -4.65 -13.03 -4.56
C GLU A 100 -4.38 -13.54 -3.13
N VAL A 101 -4.54 -14.84 -2.90
CA VAL A 101 -4.44 -15.50 -1.58
C VAL A 101 -3.16 -15.11 -0.82
N GLN A 102 -2.05 -14.96 -1.52
CA GLN A 102 -0.77 -14.57 -0.93
C GLN A 102 -0.77 -13.12 -0.40
N ARG A 103 -1.48 -12.21 -1.08
CA ARG A 103 -1.63 -10.81 -0.65
C ARG A 103 -2.56 -10.69 0.54
N VAL A 104 -3.67 -11.43 0.52
CA VAL A 104 -4.63 -11.52 1.63
C VAL A 104 -3.92 -11.99 2.90
N ARG A 105 -3.12 -13.07 2.80
CA ARG A 105 -2.37 -13.59 3.95
C ARG A 105 -1.43 -12.55 4.55
N VAL A 106 -0.65 -11.87 3.73
CA VAL A 106 0.30 -10.83 4.18
C VAL A 106 -0.45 -9.70 4.89
N LYS A 107 -1.61 -9.29 4.37
CA LYS A 107 -2.40 -8.22 5.00
C LYS A 107 -3.01 -8.63 6.33
N ILE A 108 -3.51 -9.86 6.46
CA ILE A 108 -3.98 -10.41 7.74
C ILE A 108 -2.85 -10.37 8.77
N GLU A 109 -1.63 -10.77 8.41
CA GLU A 109 -0.47 -10.71 9.31
C GLU A 109 -0.14 -9.26 9.73
N ILE A 110 -0.29 -8.28 8.82
CA ILE A 110 -0.11 -6.84 9.14
C ILE A 110 -1.16 -6.40 10.18
N ILE A 111 -2.44 -6.73 9.96
CA ILE A 111 -3.53 -6.36 10.87
C ILE A 111 -3.33 -7.01 12.24
N GLU A 112 -2.99 -8.30 12.28
CA GLU A 112 -2.70 -8.99 13.53
C GLU A 112 -1.50 -8.40 14.28
N GLU A 113 -0.47 -7.99 13.56
CA GLU A 113 0.70 -7.36 14.15
C GLU A 113 0.38 -5.94 14.62
N ALA A 114 -0.40 -5.17 13.86
CA ALA A 114 -0.87 -3.84 14.24
C ALA A 114 -1.66 -3.81 15.54
N ALA A 115 -2.40 -4.89 15.82
CA ALA A 115 -3.13 -5.03 17.10
C ALA A 115 -2.21 -5.22 18.31
N ARG A 116 -0.96 -5.64 18.12
CA ARG A 116 0.02 -5.94 19.17
C ARG A 116 1.20 -4.98 19.22
N ASN A 117 1.55 -4.39 18.08
CA ASN A 117 2.69 -3.52 17.88
C ASN A 117 2.23 -2.10 17.55
N GLY A 118 2.46 -1.15 18.45
CA GLY A 118 2.02 0.24 18.28
C GLY A 118 2.59 0.89 17.02
N SER A 119 3.86 0.64 16.69
CA SER A 119 4.49 1.16 15.46
C SER A 119 3.76 0.69 14.21
N MET A 120 3.46 -0.60 14.12
CA MET A 120 2.68 -1.15 13.02
C MET A 120 1.24 -0.61 13.00
N GLY A 121 0.62 -0.46 14.18
CA GLY A 121 -0.71 0.15 14.33
C GLY A 121 -0.77 1.59 13.81
N ASP A 122 0.27 2.37 14.07
CA ASP A 122 0.38 3.76 13.58
C ASP A 122 0.57 3.83 12.06
N ILE A 123 1.32 2.89 11.48
CA ILE A 123 1.47 2.76 10.02
C ILE A 123 0.10 2.50 9.38
N VAL A 124 -0.65 1.52 9.88
CA VAL A 124 -1.98 1.16 9.36
C VAL A 124 -2.94 2.34 9.48
N LYS A 125 -3.08 2.95 10.67
CA LYS A 125 -3.97 4.10 10.91
C LYS A 125 -3.66 5.27 9.98
N ARG A 126 -2.38 5.60 9.81
CA ARG A 126 -1.95 6.68 8.92
C ARG A 126 -2.30 6.40 7.47
N SER A 127 -2.06 5.18 7.00
CA SER A 127 -2.39 4.78 5.63
C SER A 127 -3.89 4.80 5.38
N ASP A 128 -4.70 4.28 6.32
CA ASP A 128 -6.16 4.29 6.22
C ASP A 128 -6.71 5.72 6.18
N ALA A 129 -6.19 6.62 7.02
CA ALA A 129 -6.58 8.02 6.99
C ALA A 129 -6.26 8.68 5.64
N GLN A 130 -5.09 8.41 5.07
CA GLN A 130 -4.69 8.93 3.75
C GLN A 130 -5.58 8.38 2.63
N VAL A 131 -5.88 7.09 2.64
CA VAL A 131 -6.80 6.46 1.66
C VAL A 131 -8.20 7.07 1.77
N ARG A 132 -8.71 7.24 2.99
CA ARG A 132 -10.01 7.88 3.27
C ARG A 132 -10.11 9.27 2.64
N GLU A 133 -9.12 10.12 2.85
CA GLU A 133 -9.08 11.46 2.27
C GLU A 133 -9.04 11.44 0.72
N LEU A 134 -8.32 10.49 0.13
CA LEU A 134 -8.28 10.33 -1.32
C LEU A 134 -9.64 9.90 -1.90
N ILE A 135 -10.32 8.95 -1.27
CA ILE A 135 -11.68 8.51 -1.65
C ILE A 135 -12.67 9.67 -1.49
N LYS A 136 -12.59 10.41 -0.38
CA LYS A 136 -13.41 11.61 -0.14
C LYS A 136 -13.24 12.65 -1.26
N LYS A 137 -11.99 12.96 -1.63
CA LYS A 137 -11.68 13.83 -2.78
C LYS A 137 -12.34 13.35 -4.07
N MET A 138 -12.29 12.05 -4.34
CA MET A 138 -12.89 11.43 -5.52
C MET A 138 -14.41 11.61 -5.53
N HIS A 139 -15.10 11.28 -4.43
CA HIS A 139 -16.55 11.44 -4.33
C HIS A 139 -16.95 12.91 -4.46
N ARG A 140 -16.26 13.81 -3.76
CA ARG A 140 -16.56 15.24 -3.83
C ARG A 140 -16.43 15.81 -5.24
N SER A 141 -15.45 15.35 -6.02
CA SER A 141 -15.25 15.80 -7.40
C SER A 141 -16.35 15.37 -8.38
N ARG A 142 -17.14 14.34 -8.01
CA ARG A 142 -18.20 13.75 -8.83
C ARG A 142 -19.59 14.11 -8.34
N ALA A 143 -19.70 14.52 -7.09
CA ALA A 143 -20.97 14.87 -6.48
C ALA A 143 -21.52 16.16 -7.07
N SER A 144 -22.84 16.21 -7.24
CA SER A 144 -23.56 17.45 -7.54
C SER A 144 -23.54 18.38 -6.31
N ALA A 145 -23.86 19.65 -6.51
CA ALA A 145 -23.75 20.66 -5.46
C ALA A 145 -24.73 20.46 -4.29
N ASP A 146 -25.74 19.64 -4.46
CA ASP A 146 -26.77 19.30 -3.48
C ASP A 146 -26.37 18.12 -2.56
N VAL A 147 -25.31 17.39 -2.89
CA VAL A 147 -24.80 16.29 -2.05
C VAL A 147 -24.07 16.87 -0.84
N SER A 148 -24.56 16.53 0.34
CA SER A 148 -24.02 16.97 1.61
C SER A 148 -22.68 16.31 1.97
N ASP A 149 -21.93 16.92 2.90
CA ASP A 149 -20.69 16.31 3.41
C ASP A 149 -20.97 14.99 4.14
N GLU A 150 -22.12 14.85 4.80
CA GLU A 150 -22.53 13.63 5.49
C GLU A 150 -22.77 12.48 4.50
N GLU A 151 -23.42 12.74 3.38
CA GLU A 151 -23.60 11.73 2.31
C GLU A 151 -22.26 11.31 1.70
N ILE A 152 -21.33 12.23 1.52
CA ILE A 152 -19.97 11.91 1.08
C ILE A 152 -19.26 11.00 2.11
N GLU A 153 -19.36 11.30 3.41
CA GLU A 153 -18.77 10.43 4.45
C GLU A 153 -19.37 9.02 4.42
N VAL A 154 -20.68 8.88 4.20
CA VAL A 154 -21.34 7.57 4.04
C VAL A 154 -20.77 6.81 2.83
N MET A 155 -20.56 7.48 1.69
CA MET A 155 -19.95 6.85 0.51
C MET A 155 -18.52 6.39 0.79
N VAL A 156 -17.74 7.20 1.50
CA VAL A 156 -16.37 6.85 1.92
C VAL A 156 -16.37 5.62 2.82
N GLU A 157 -17.27 5.57 3.82
CA GLU A 157 -17.39 4.42 4.72
C GLU A 157 -17.79 3.15 3.96
N MET A 158 -18.69 3.26 2.98
CA MET A 158 -19.07 2.13 2.12
C MET A 158 -17.87 1.60 1.32
N ASP A 159 -17.08 2.48 0.71
CA ASP A 159 -15.90 2.08 -0.06
C ASP A 159 -14.83 1.46 0.84
N MET A 160 -14.58 2.03 2.01
CA MET A 160 -13.65 1.46 3.01
C MET A 160 -14.13 0.09 3.47
N ALA A 161 -15.43 -0.08 3.75
CA ALA A 161 -16.01 -1.35 4.15
C ALA A 161 -15.93 -2.42 3.03
N LEU A 162 -16.12 -2.04 1.76
CA LEU A 162 -15.95 -2.93 0.61
C LEU A 162 -14.51 -3.40 0.47
N VAL A 163 -13.56 -2.48 0.63
CA VAL A 163 -12.13 -2.80 0.65
C VAL A 163 -11.84 -3.78 1.77
N ASP A 164 -12.33 -3.53 3.00
CA ASP A 164 -12.13 -4.41 4.16
C ASP A 164 -12.84 -5.77 4.00
N ALA A 165 -14.05 -5.80 3.44
CA ALA A 165 -14.77 -7.03 3.16
C ALA A 165 -14.03 -7.90 2.13
N ALA A 166 -13.52 -7.30 1.06
CA ALA A 166 -12.71 -8.00 0.07
C ALA A 166 -11.44 -8.63 0.69
N TRP A 167 -10.96 -8.09 1.83
CA TRP A 167 -9.82 -8.63 2.57
C TRP A 167 -10.17 -9.75 3.54
N ARG A 168 -11.41 -9.77 4.08
CA ARG A 168 -11.85 -10.77 5.08
C ARG A 168 -12.38 -12.05 4.45
N PHE A 169 -12.93 -11.97 3.23
CA PHE A 169 -13.67 -13.07 2.60
C PHE A 169 -13.02 -13.57 1.29
N GLY A 170 -11.92 -13.00 0.83
CA GLY A 170 -11.13 -13.47 -0.32
C GLY A 170 -9.98 -14.36 0.13
#